data_190bec6f56ee43ffb9f2d4e5cc22c2ba
#
_entry.id   190bec6f56ee43ffb9f2d4e5cc22c2ba
#
_cell.length_a   1.000
_cell.length_b   1.000
_cell.length_c   1.000
_cell.angle_alpha   90.00
_cell.angle_beta   90.00
_cell.angle_gamma   90.00
#
_symmetry.space_group_name_H-M   'P 1'
#
loop_
_entity.id
_entity.type
_entity.pdbx_description
1 polymer ?
#
loop_
_entity_poly.entity_id
_entity_poly.type
_entity_poly.pdbx_seq_one_letter_code
_entity_poly.pdbx_strand_id
1 'polypeptide(L)'
;MSTIQATLHVDRAFGPVVEGEAVVASEGFSPRYDLDRTTGIITKPGHSLEGTSIRNKICFFPTAKGGIAAGWAFFDIKFKDVAPKALVFGVTNPVMVQGAVFANIVITQGWSQPPGEVMHTGDWVRVDPSRKVIEVLKRGGGVTVGATDRAVDAIDAHDAALAR
;
A
#
# COMPACT_ATOMS: atom_id res chain seq x y z
N MET A 1 25.79 -2.94 2.08
CA MET A 1 24.95 -2.70 0.88
C MET A 1 23.90 -3.80 0.80
N SER A 2 22.63 -3.44 0.81
CA SER A 2 21.57 -4.44 0.62
C SER A 2 21.56 -4.87 -0.85
N THR A 3 21.68 -6.17 -1.09
CA THR A 3 21.60 -6.74 -2.43
C THR A 3 20.15 -6.65 -2.92
N ILE A 4 19.90 -6.01 -4.05
CA ILE A 4 18.58 -5.97 -4.69
C ILE A 4 18.23 -7.39 -5.15
N GLN A 5 17.12 -7.91 -4.69
CA GLN A 5 16.70 -9.29 -4.97
C GLN A 5 15.77 -9.41 -6.18
N ALA A 6 15.02 -8.35 -6.47
CA ALA A 6 14.17 -8.26 -7.65
C ALA A 6 13.82 -6.79 -7.92
N THR A 7 13.44 -6.48 -9.15
CA THR A 7 13.07 -5.12 -9.58
C THR A 7 11.82 -5.17 -10.45
N LEU A 8 10.88 -4.29 -10.14
CA LEU A 8 9.69 -4.02 -10.95
C LEU A 8 9.83 -2.62 -11.56
N HIS A 9 9.66 -2.51 -12.86
CA HIS A 9 9.62 -1.23 -13.55
C HIS A 9 8.20 -0.68 -13.61
N VAL A 10 8.06 0.64 -13.47
CA VAL A 10 6.78 1.34 -13.58
C VAL A 10 6.85 2.42 -14.66
N ASP A 11 5.71 2.75 -15.26
CA ASP A 11 5.67 3.71 -16.39
C ASP A 11 5.75 5.15 -15.91
N ARG A 12 5.04 5.46 -14.83
CA ARG A 12 4.97 6.79 -14.24
C ARG A 12 5.06 6.69 -12.72
N ALA A 13 5.76 7.64 -12.14
CA ALA A 13 5.93 7.70 -10.69
C ALA A 13 6.07 9.15 -10.22
N PHE A 14 5.57 9.42 -9.03
CA PHE A 14 5.63 10.74 -8.42
C PHE A 14 5.89 10.64 -6.92
N GLY A 15 6.79 11.48 -6.43
CA GLY A 15 7.14 11.60 -5.03
C GLY A 15 8.60 11.26 -4.72
N PRO A 16 9.00 11.31 -3.44
CA PRO A 16 10.34 10.95 -3.00
C PRO A 16 10.55 9.43 -2.96
N VAL A 17 11.81 9.02 -2.78
CA VAL A 17 12.15 7.62 -2.47
C VAL A 17 11.57 7.24 -1.11
N VAL A 18 10.89 6.12 -1.05
CA VAL A 18 10.35 5.57 0.22
C VAL A 18 10.62 4.07 0.31
N GLU A 19 10.72 3.58 1.53
CA GLU A 19 10.86 2.15 1.83
C GLU A 19 9.78 1.71 2.80
N GLY A 20 9.34 0.48 2.67
CA GLY A 20 8.34 -0.11 3.55
C GLY A 20 8.03 -1.54 3.21
N GLU A 21 7.19 -2.13 4.04
CA GLU A 21 6.66 -3.47 3.81
C GLU A 21 5.62 -3.45 2.70
N ALA A 22 5.74 -4.37 1.76
CA ALA A 22 4.80 -4.54 0.68
C ALA A 22 3.52 -5.26 1.13
N VAL A 23 2.38 -4.79 0.63
CA VAL A 23 1.11 -5.52 0.64
C VAL A 23 0.57 -5.58 -0.79
N VAL A 24 0.33 -6.77 -1.30
CA VAL A 24 -0.01 -7.01 -2.70
C VAL A 24 -1.44 -7.53 -2.80
N ALA A 25 -2.31 -6.74 -3.41
CA ALA A 25 -3.72 -7.08 -3.62
C ALA A 25 -3.97 -7.66 -5.00
N SER A 26 -5.00 -8.50 -5.11
CA SER A 26 -5.53 -8.99 -6.37
C SER A 26 -6.70 -8.15 -6.91
N GLU A 27 -7.30 -7.28 -6.08
CA GLU A 27 -8.40 -6.40 -6.46
C GLU A 27 -7.97 -4.92 -6.44
N GLY A 28 -8.78 -4.10 -7.10
CA GLY A 28 -8.63 -2.66 -7.08
C GLY A 28 -8.92 -2.05 -5.70
N PHE A 29 -8.60 -0.78 -5.56
CA PHE A 29 -8.69 -0.06 -4.29
C PHE A 29 -9.40 1.28 -4.42
N SER A 30 -10.30 1.54 -3.47
CA SER A 30 -10.90 2.84 -3.24
C SER A 30 -10.72 3.24 -1.77
N PRO A 31 -10.05 4.34 -1.47
CA PRO A 31 -9.89 4.79 -0.08
C PRO A 31 -11.21 5.18 0.57
N ARG A 32 -12.26 5.43 -0.23
CA ARG A 32 -13.59 5.77 0.26
C ARG A 32 -14.42 4.54 0.64
N TYR A 33 -14.37 3.48 -0.17
CA TYR A 33 -15.31 2.36 -0.05
C TYR A 33 -14.69 1.09 0.52
N ASP A 34 -13.38 0.91 0.38
CA ASP A 34 -12.69 -0.32 0.74
C ASP A 34 -11.97 -0.23 2.09
N LEU A 35 -11.85 0.99 2.64
CA LEU A 35 -11.00 1.31 3.78
C LEU A 35 -11.79 1.93 4.93
N ASP A 36 -11.51 1.50 6.14
CA ASP A 36 -11.82 2.29 7.34
C ASP A 36 -10.76 3.40 7.47
N ARG A 37 -11.17 4.63 7.24
CA ARG A 37 -10.27 5.79 7.24
C ARG A 37 -9.82 6.23 8.62
N THR A 38 -10.39 5.69 9.68
CA THR A 38 -9.95 5.95 11.06
C THR A 38 -8.81 5.03 11.47
N THR A 39 -8.87 3.77 11.07
CA THR A 39 -7.88 2.76 11.45
C THR A 39 -6.83 2.47 10.37
N GLY A 40 -7.11 2.80 9.11
CA GLY A 40 -6.27 2.44 7.98
C GLY A 40 -6.34 0.95 7.61
N ILE A 41 -7.41 0.27 8.02
CA ILE A 41 -7.61 -1.16 7.76
C ILE A 41 -8.57 -1.32 6.59
N ILE A 42 -8.25 -2.23 5.66
CA ILE A 42 -9.16 -2.61 4.58
C ILE A 42 -10.28 -3.45 5.18
N THR A 43 -11.51 -2.94 5.04
CA THR A 43 -12.71 -3.54 5.64
C THR A 43 -13.69 -4.10 4.64
N LYS A 44 -13.42 -3.91 3.33
CA LYS A 44 -14.32 -4.43 2.30
C LYS A 44 -14.37 -5.96 2.34
N PRO A 45 -15.58 -6.55 2.54
CA PRO A 45 -15.73 -7.99 2.54
C PRO A 45 -15.26 -8.63 1.24
N GLY A 46 -14.48 -9.72 1.33
CA GLY A 46 -13.96 -10.45 0.18
C GLY A 46 -12.75 -9.84 -0.51
N HIS A 47 -12.26 -8.68 -0.07
CA HIS A 47 -11.01 -8.13 -0.57
C HIS A 47 -9.82 -8.99 -0.14
N SER A 48 -8.83 -9.20 -1.01
CA SER A 48 -7.64 -10.02 -0.69
C SER A 48 -6.84 -9.49 0.50
N LEU A 49 -6.91 -8.18 0.75
CA LEU A 49 -6.29 -7.52 1.91
C LEU A 49 -7.28 -7.18 3.02
N GLU A 50 -8.47 -7.80 3.06
CA GLU A 50 -9.44 -7.59 4.14
C GLU A 50 -8.79 -7.82 5.51
N GLY A 51 -8.95 -6.88 6.42
CA GLY A 51 -8.34 -6.90 7.75
C GLY A 51 -6.87 -6.47 7.81
N THR A 52 -6.27 -6.11 6.69
CA THR A 52 -4.88 -5.65 6.61
C THR A 52 -4.80 -4.14 6.76
N SER A 53 -3.87 -3.65 7.58
CA SER A 53 -3.54 -2.22 7.67
C SER A 53 -2.69 -1.78 6.49
N ILE A 54 -3.02 -0.62 5.91
CA ILE A 54 -2.21 0.02 4.87
C ILE A 54 -1.22 1.05 5.45
N ARG A 55 -1.32 1.33 6.74
CA ARG A 55 -0.49 2.34 7.42
C ARG A 55 1.00 2.05 7.23
N ASN A 56 1.72 3.04 6.71
CA ASN A 56 3.16 2.96 6.43
C ASN A 56 3.60 1.84 5.48
N LYS A 57 2.66 1.22 4.78
CA LYS A 57 2.94 0.14 3.81
C LYS A 57 3.18 0.68 2.41
N ILE A 58 3.76 -0.15 1.58
CA ILE A 58 3.82 0.03 0.13
C ILE A 58 2.72 -0.87 -0.46
N CYS A 59 1.66 -0.25 -0.97
CA CYS A 59 0.45 -0.96 -1.35
C CYS A 59 0.35 -1.12 -2.87
N PHE A 60 0.19 -2.35 -3.33
CA PHE A 60 0.07 -2.71 -4.74
C PHE A 60 -1.37 -3.09 -5.06
N PHE A 61 -1.99 -2.34 -5.97
CA PHE A 61 -3.37 -2.57 -6.42
C PHE A 61 -3.44 -2.58 -7.95
N PRO A 62 -4.17 -3.51 -8.58
CA PRO A 62 -4.33 -3.52 -10.04
C PRO A 62 -4.93 -2.23 -10.57
N THR A 63 -5.96 -1.70 -9.92
CA THR A 63 -6.68 -0.51 -10.36
C THR A 63 -7.05 0.41 -9.22
N ALA A 64 -7.01 1.72 -9.48
CA ALA A 64 -7.60 2.72 -8.62
C ALA A 64 -9.10 2.85 -8.95
N LYS A 65 -9.94 2.85 -7.92
CA LYS A 65 -11.38 3.02 -8.02
C LYS A 65 -11.84 4.29 -7.31
N GLY A 66 -12.69 5.06 -7.95
CA GLY A 66 -13.31 6.23 -7.36
C GLY A 66 -12.99 7.51 -8.12
N GLY A 67 -13.67 8.57 -7.71
CA GLY A 67 -13.57 9.92 -8.27
C GLY A 67 -13.10 10.93 -7.22
N ILE A 68 -13.66 12.15 -7.28
CA ILE A 68 -13.25 13.29 -6.44
C ILE A 68 -13.25 12.97 -4.96
N ALA A 69 -14.30 12.31 -4.46
CA ALA A 69 -14.40 11.96 -3.04
C ALA A 69 -13.34 10.95 -2.60
N ALA A 70 -12.88 10.07 -3.48
CA ALA A 70 -11.77 9.15 -3.20
C ALA A 70 -10.44 9.91 -3.13
N GLY A 71 -10.23 10.90 -3.99
CA GLY A 71 -9.07 11.79 -3.91
C GLY A 71 -8.99 12.53 -2.57
N TRP A 72 -10.10 13.07 -2.08
CA TRP A 72 -10.17 13.72 -0.77
C TRP A 72 -9.92 12.75 0.40
N ALA A 73 -10.28 11.48 0.25
CA ALA A 73 -10.05 10.49 1.28
C ALA A 73 -8.55 10.28 1.58
N PHE A 74 -7.66 10.53 0.63
CA PHE A 74 -6.21 10.48 0.89
C PHE A 74 -5.75 11.55 1.88
N PHE A 75 -6.32 12.74 1.84
CA PHE A 75 -6.05 13.77 2.85
C PHE A 75 -6.49 13.33 4.24
N ASP A 76 -7.70 12.76 4.32
CA ASP A 76 -8.26 12.32 5.59
C ASP A 76 -7.38 11.25 6.25
N ILE A 77 -6.96 10.23 5.51
CA ILE A 77 -6.08 9.19 6.07
C ILE A 77 -4.66 9.69 6.36
N LYS A 78 -4.18 10.67 5.60
CA LYS A 78 -2.89 11.30 5.89
C LYS A 78 -2.95 12.13 7.17
N PHE A 79 -4.01 12.91 7.34
CA PHE A 79 -4.25 13.70 8.55
C PHE A 79 -4.37 12.83 9.80
N LYS A 80 -5.02 11.67 9.68
CA LYS A 80 -5.17 10.69 10.76
C LYS A 80 -3.96 9.80 11.00
N ASP A 81 -2.89 9.99 10.25
CA ASP A 81 -1.64 9.20 10.34
C ASP A 81 -1.84 7.69 10.11
N VAL A 82 -2.73 7.34 9.21
CA VAL A 82 -3.00 5.95 8.79
C VAL A 82 -2.77 5.72 7.29
N ALA A 83 -2.15 6.67 6.62
CA ALA A 83 -1.87 6.59 5.19
C ALA A 83 -0.74 5.60 4.87
N PRO A 84 -0.75 5.00 3.66
CA PRO A 84 0.39 4.26 3.16
C PRO A 84 1.55 5.21 2.81
N LYS A 85 2.75 4.67 2.69
CA LYS A 85 3.91 5.40 2.16
C LYS A 85 3.83 5.55 0.65
N ALA A 86 3.37 4.52 -0.04
CA ALA A 86 3.20 4.53 -1.48
C ALA A 86 1.98 3.71 -1.93
N LEU A 87 1.40 4.18 -3.02
CA LEU A 87 0.34 3.51 -3.76
C LEU A 87 0.89 3.13 -5.14
N VAL A 88 0.97 1.84 -5.41
CA VAL A 88 1.48 1.28 -6.65
C VAL A 88 0.32 0.69 -7.44
N PHE A 89 -0.14 1.40 -8.46
CA PHE A 89 -1.26 1.00 -9.28
C PHE A 89 -0.82 0.44 -10.63
N GLY A 90 -1.53 -0.56 -11.12
CA GLY A 90 -1.47 -0.94 -12.53
C GLY A 90 -2.11 0.13 -13.39
N VAL A 91 -3.33 0.52 -13.06
CA VAL A 91 -4.07 1.61 -13.70
C VAL A 91 -4.64 2.53 -12.64
N THR A 92 -4.40 3.83 -12.81
CA THR A 92 -5.02 4.87 -11.96
C THR A 92 -5.70 5.93 -12.83
N ASN A 93 -6.30 6.93 -12.19
CA ASN A 93 -6.93 8.06 -12.86
C ASN A 93 -6.38 9.39 -12.32
N PRO A 94 -6.54 10.50 -13.06
CA PRO A 94 -5.97 11.80 -12.68
C PRO A 94 -6.41 12.29 -11.29
N VAL A 95 -7.63 12.01 -10.88
CA VAL A 95 -8.16 12.46 -9.57
C VAL A 95 -7.47 11.76 -8.43
N MET A 96 -7.22 10.46 -8.56
CA MET A 96 -6.48 9.67 -7.56
C MET A 96 -5.02 10.10 -7.48
N VAL A 97 -4.40 10.37 -8.63
CA VAL A 97 -3.03 10.91 -8.69
C VAL A 97 -2.95 12.26 -7.98
N GLN A 98 -3.87 13.17 -8.30
CA GLN A 98 -3.92 14.48 -7.67
C GLN A 98 -4.09 14.38 -6.15
N GLY A 99 -5.02 13.55 -5.70
CA GLY A 99 -5.27 13.33 -4.28
C GLY A 99 -4.05 12.78 -3.54
N ALA A 100 -3.37 11.79 -4.10
CA ALA A 100 -2.15 11.22 -3.52
C ALA A 100 -1.01 12.24 -3.47
N VAL A 101 -0.80 12.99 -4.56
CA VAL A 101 0.24 14.03 -4.64
C VAL A 101 0.02 15.11 -3.58
N PHE A 102 -1.20 15.64 -3.46
CA PHE A 102 -1.51 16.65 -2.46
C PHE A 102 -1.42 16.13 -1.02
N ALA A 103 -1.68 14.84 -0.80
CA ALA A 103 -1.51 14.21 0.51
C ALA A 103 -0.06 13.79 0.81
N ASN A 104 0.90 14.07 -0.08
CA ASN A 104 2.30 13.62 0.03
C ASN A 104 2.42 12.08 0.16
N ILE A 105 1.62 11.37 -0.59
CA ILE A 105 1.71 9.91 -0.73
C ILE A 105 2.37 9.62 -2.07
N VAL A 106 3.44 8.82 -2.08
CA VAL A 106 4.09 8.38 -3.32
C VAL A 106 3.10 7.57 -4.13
N ILE A 107 3.01 7.85 -5.42
CA ILE A 107 2.11 7.13 -6.33
C ILE A 107 2.83 6.75 -7.61
N THR A 108 2.59 5.53 -8.06
CA THR A 108 3.08 5.02 -9.35
C THR A 108 1.95 4.43 -10.17
N GLN A 109 2.15 4.41 -11.48
CA GLN A 109 1.20 3.83 -12.44
C GLN A 109 1.92 2.99 -13.48
N GLY A 110 1.27 1.91 -13.88
CA GLY A 110 1.76 0.96 -14.84
C GLY A 110 2.90 0.11 -14.26
N TRP A 111 2.94 -1.14 -14.61
CA TRP A 111 4.01 -2.03 -14.22
C TRP A 111 4.38 -2.94 -15.39
N SER A 112 5.66 -3.26 -15.50
CA SER A 112 6.21 -4.08 -16.58
C SER A 112 5.70 -5.52 -16.56
N GLN A 113 5.27 -6.00 -15.38
CA GLN A 113 4.71 -7.33 -15.15
C GLN A 113 3.90 -7.32 -13.86
N PRO A 114 3.01 -8.31 -13.64
CA PRO A 114 2.23 -8.38 -12.41
C PRO A 114 3.12 -8.37 -11.16
N PRO A 115 2.85 -7.50 -10.18
CA PRO A 115 3.68 -7.39 -8.98
C PRO A 115 3.86 -8.70 -8.21
N GLY A 116 2.82 -9.54 -8.17
CA GLY A 116 2.86 -10.83 -7.49
C GLY A 116 3.87 -11.85 -8.06
N GLU A 117 4.38 -11.61 -9.28
CA GLU A 117 5.47 -12.41 -9.87
C GLU A 117 6.85 -11.95 -9.41
N VAL A 118 6.96 -10.72 -8.90
CA VAL A 118 8.23 -10.09 -8.54
C VAL A 118 8.39 -9.97 -7.03
N MET A 119 7.31 -9.64 -6.33
CA MET A 119 7.32 -9.39 -4.90
C MET A 119 6.05 -9.92 -4.24
N HIS A 120 6.12 -10.13 -2.93
CA HIS A 120 5.04 -10.69 -2.14
C HIS A 120 4.73 -9.82 -0.94
N THR A 121 3.53 -9.95 -0.40
CA THR A 121 3.18 -9.34 0.89
C THR A 121 4.19 -9.77 1.96
N GLY A 122 4.70 -8.79 2.69
CA GLY A 122 5.74 -8.99 3.70
C GLY A 122 7.15 -8.67 3.23
N ASP A 123 7.40 -8.55 1.93
CA ASP A 123 8.70 -8.13 1.41
C ASP A 123 8.99 -6.68 1.80
N TRP A 124 10.26 -6.37 2.12
CA TRP A 124 10.70 -5.00 2.32
C TRP A 124 11.16 -4.42 0.98
N VAL A 125 10.50 -3.37 0.53
CA VAL A 125 10.71 -2.80 -0.79
C VAL A 125 11.05 -1.32 -0.73
N ARG A 126 11.76 -0.85 -1.76
CA ARG A 126 12.04 0.57 -2.01
C ARG A 126 11.35 1.00 -3.28
N VAL A 127 10.60 2.10 -3.22
CA VAL A 127 10.04 2.79 -4.39
C VAL A 127 10.92 3.97 -4.71
N ASP A 128 11.50 3.99 -5.90
CA ASP A 128 12.30 5.10 -6.42
C ASP A 128 11.62 5.73 -7.65
N PRO A 129 10.85 6.80 -7.44
CA PRO A 129 10.13 7.45 -8.53
C PRO A 129 11.03 8.06 -9.61
N SER A 130 12.20 8.54 -9.24
CA SER A 130 13.13 9.15 -10.19
C SER A 130 13.70 8.15 -11.19
N ARG A 131 13.91 6.91 -10.76
CA ARG A 131 14.36 5.79 -11.59
C ARG A 131 13.20 4.97 -12.16
N LYS A 132 11.98 5.23 -11.71
CA LYS A 132 10.78 4.48 -12.08
C LYS A 132 10.90 2.99 -11.80
N VAL A 133 11.44 2.65 -10.63
CA VAL A 133 11.65 1.27 -10.21
C VAL A 133 11.15 1.04 -8.78
N ILE A 134 10.75 -0.20 -8.53
CA ILE A 134 10.46 -0.72 -7.20
C ILE A 134 11.35 -1.94 -7.00
N GLU A 135 12.16 -1.90 -5.95
CA GLU A 135 13.21 -2.89 -5.69
C GLU A 135 12.90 -3.67 -4.41
N VAL A 136 12.98 -4.98 -4.47
CA VAL A 136 12.90 -5.84 -3.30
C VAL A 136 14.27 -5.87 -2.62
N LEU A 137 14.34 -5.30 -1.43
CA LEU A 137 15.58 -5.22 -0.64
C LEU A 137 15.75 -6.43 0.28
N LYS A 138 14.63 -6.96 0.78
CA LYS A 138 14.60 -8.12 1.67
C LYS A 138 13.30 -8.88 1.47
N ARG A 139 13.39 -10.20 1.33
CA ARG A 139 12.20 -11.06 1.30
C ARG A 139 11.59 -11.16 2.70
N GLY A 140 10.28 -11.03 2.76
CA GLY A 140 9.54 -11.37 3.96
C GLY A 140 9.73 -12.87 4.24
N GLY A 141 10.00 -13.24 5.49
CA GLY A 141 9.98 -14.64 5.86
C GLY A 141 8.57 -15.17 5.59
N GLY A 142 8.43 -16.14 4.68
CA GLY A 142 7.19 -16.59 4.09
C GLY A 142 6.08 -16.97 5.08
N VAL A 143 5.49 -15.98 5.68
CA VAL A 143 4.22 -16.09 6.37
C VAL A 143 3.16 -15.82 5.31
N THR A 144 2.60 -16.88 4.78
CA THR A 144 1.26 -16.79 4.21
C THR A 144 0.40 -16.12 5.26
N VAL A 145 -0.16 -14.95 4.94
CA VAL A 145 -1.12 -14.26 5.81
C VAL A 145 -2.32 -15.20 5.98
N GLY A 146 -2.18 -16.15 6.89
CA GLY A 146 -3.27 -16.96 7.38
C GLY A 146 -4.04 -16.16 8.43
N ALA A 147 -5.27 -16.53 8.69
CA ALA A 147 -6.20 -15.88 9.62
C ALA A 147 -5.62 -15.63 11.05
N THR A 148 -4.46 -16.18 11.36
CA THR A 148 -3.76 -16.05 12.64
C THR A 148 -3.04 -14.72 12.83
N ASP A 149 -2.49 -14.10 11.77
CA ASP A 149 -1.80 -12.80 11.90
C ASP A 149 -2.79 -11.65 12.16
N ARG A 150 -4.05 -11.80 11.72
CA ARG A 150 -5.10 -10.83 11.98
C ARG A 150 -5.44 -10.69 13.46
N ALA A 151 -5.29 -11.77 14.22
CA ALA A 151 -5.58 -11.80 15.65
C ALA A 151 -4.43 -11.21 16.49
N VAL A 152 -3.17 -11.37 16.05
CA VAL A 152 -2.01 -10.86 16.80
C VAL A 152 -1.93 -9.35 16.71
N ASP A 153 -2.13 -8.76 15.52
CA ASP A 153 -2.12 -7.31 15.35
C ASP A 153 -3.28 -6.64 16.14
N ALA A 154 -4.43 -7.29 16.23
CA ALA A 154 -5.57 -6.79 17.00
C ALA A 154 -5.33 -6.89 18.51
N ILE A 155 -4.62 -7.91 18.97
CA ILE A 155 -4.28 -8.11 20.40
C ILE A 155 -3.23 -7.08 20.83
N ASP A 156 -2.18 -6.86 20.03
CA ASP A 156 -1.14 -5.89 20.34
C ASP A 156 -1.68 -4.46 20.35
N ALA A 157 -2.59 -4.13 19.43
CA ALA A 157 -3.26 -2.83 19.42
C ALA A 157 -4.19 -2.63 20.63
N HIS A 158 -4.83 -3.69 21.10
CA HIS A 158 -5.72 -3.65 22.26
C HIS A 158 -4.92 -3.52 23.56
N ASP A 159 -3.85 -4.27 23.71
CA ASP A 159 -2.97 -4.20 24.89
C ASP A 159 -2.23 -2.85 24.96
N ALA A 160 -1.81 -2.29 23.85
CA ALA A 160 -1.22 -0.96 23.81
C ALA A 160 -2.22 0.15 24.20
N ALA A 161 -3.51 -0.04 23.92
CA ALA A 161 -4.58 0.89 24.33
C ALA A 161 -4.93 0.78 25.83
N LEU A 162 -4.76 -0.40 26.42
CA LEU A 162 -5.01 -0.64 27.84
C LEU A 162 -3.82 -0.28 28.76
N ALA A 163 -2.61 -0.11 28.21
CA ALA A 163 -1.41 0.24 28.95
C ALA A 163 -1.20 1.76 29.14
N ARG A 164 -2.18 2.60 28.76
CA ARG A 164 -2.14 4.06 28.91
C ARG A 164 -3.01 4.57 30.02
#